data_b8aa05dbb688ed5d5aea5a409a59cf96
#
_entry.id   b8aa05dbb688ed5d5aea5a409a59cf96
#
_cell.length_a   1.000
_cell.length_b   1.000
_cell.length_c   1.000
_cell.angle_alpha   90.00
_cell.angle_beta   90.00
_cell.angle_gamma   90.00
#
_symmetry.space_group_name_H-M   'P 1'
#
loop_
_entity.id
_entity.type
_entity.pdbx_description
1 polymer ?
#
loop_
_entity_poly.entity_id
_entity_poly.type
_entity_poly.pdbx_seq_one_letter_code
_entity_poly.pdbx_strand_id
1 'polypeptide(L)'
;MSKQSFYPVILAGGSGTRFWPRSRRRQAKQILALDGKQTMIQKTMERLLPLGTEKDFWVITNEFLAGEIQRQLPAIPPRQVVVEPDARNTAPAIGLAGFLLERTAPDSIIGMFPADHVIADEKKFRKVLQRAIEIAGREDHIVVMGVQPARAETGYGYIETGDKMETELFRVKRFTEKPNQQRAEEFVTAGNYYWNSGIFVWSARTLTRALREHLSETTPYLEQIAAAWGT
;
A
#
# COMPACT_ATOMS: atom_id res chain seq x y z
N MET A 1 1.21 14.41 23.35
CA MET A 1 0.93 13.13 22.67
C MET A 1 2.24 12.64 22.08
N SER A 2 2.68 11.43 22.39
CA SER A 2 3.87 10.83 21.77
C SER A 2 3.59 10.72 20.27
N LYS A 3 4.56 11.09 19.44
CA LYS A 3 4.46 10.95 17.98
C LYS A 3 4.37 9.46 17.67
N GLN A 4 3.23 9.01 17.11
CA GLN A 4 3.06 7.62 16.68
C GLN A 4 4.09 7.29 15.60
N SER A 5 4.71 6.12 15.69
CA SER A 5 5.66 5.66 14.69
C SER A 5 4.93 5.31 13.39
N PHE A 6 5.50 5.70 12.26
CA PHE A 6 4.97 5.38 10.94
C PHE A 6 5.80 4.28 10.28
N TYR A 7 5.13 3.24 9.82
CA TYR A 7 5.75 2.09 9.14
C TYR A 7 5.26 2.01 7.69
N PRO A 8 6.09 2.43 6.73
CA PRO A 8 5.82 2.19 5.31
C PRO A 8 5.96 0.71 4.97
N VAL A 9 4.93 0.11 4.39
CA VAL A 9 4.94 -1.26 3.88
C VAL A 9 4.83 -1.23 2.36
N ILE A 10 5.85 -1.70 1.66
CA ILE A 10 5.90 -1.72 0.21
C ILE A 10 5.41 -3.08 -0.29
N LEU A 11 4.37 -3.07 -1.12
CA LEU A 11 3.83 -4.28 -1.75
C LEU A 11 4.55 -4.54 -3.06
N ALA A 12 5.36 -5.60 -3.12
CA ALA A 12 6.24 -5.93 -4.24
C ALA A 12 6.09 -7.38 -4.73
N GLY A 13 4.95 -8.05 -4.46
CA GLY A 13 4.70 -9.46 -4.82
C GLY A 13 4.22 -9.70 -6.25
N GLY A 14 3.77 -8.67 -6.98
CA GLY A 14 3.17 -8.81 -8.30
C GLY A 14 4.14 -9.32 -9.40
N SER A 15 3.65 -10.18 -10.30
CA SER A 15 4.44 -10.77 -11.41
C SER A 15 4.81 -9.77 -12.52
N GLY A 16 4.15 -8.61 -12.57
CA GLY A 16 4.48 -7.52 -13.50
C GLY A 16 4.31 -7.84 -14.99
N THR A 17 3.49 -8.82 -15.37
CA THR A 17 3.34 -9.33 -16.75
C THR A 17 2.99 -8.29 -17.81
N ARG A 18 2.38 -7.15 -17.42
CA ARG A 18 2.00 -6.06 -18.32
C ARG A 18 3.19 -5.38 -19.02
N PHE A 19 4.41 -5.53 -18.52
CA PHE A 19 5.63 -4.97 -19.11
C PHE A 19 6.45 -5.98 -19.92
N TRP A 20 5.86 -7.13 -20.24
CA TRP A 20 6.53 -8.08 -21.13
C TRP A 20 6.92 -7.40 -22.47
N PRO A 21 8.12 -7.62 -23.05
CA PRO A 21 9.15 -8.59 -22.64
C PRO A 21 10.16 -8.08 -21.58
N ARG A 22 10.05 -6.83 -21.10
CA ARG A 22 10.97 -6.29 -20.09
C ARG A 22 10.76 -6.90 -18.72
N SER A 23 9.50 -7.20 -18.34
CA SER A 23 9.20 -7.88 -17.10
C SER A 23 9.03 -9.38 -17.30
N ARG A 24 9.58 -10.17 -16.38
CA ARG A 24 9.48 -11.63 -16.31
C ARG A 24 9.32 -12.04 -14.86
N ARG A 25 8.98 -13.33 -14.59
CA ARG A 25 8.74 -13.83 -13.23
C ARG A 25 9.87 -13.51 -12.24
N ARG A 26 11.14 -13.53 -12.69
CA ARG A 26 12.33 -13.18 -11.88
C ARG A 26 12.84 -11.74 -12.11
N GLN A 27 12.16 -10.98 -12.93
CA GLN A 27 12.49 -9.59 -13.26
C GLN A 27 11.19 -8.80 -13.37
N ALA A 28 10.44 -8.78 -12.27
CA ALA A 28 9.19 -8.04 -12.22
C ALA A 28 9.44 -6.52 -12.27
N LYS A 29 8.44 -5.76 -12.72
CA LYS A 29 8.58 -4.32 -12.99
C LYS A 29 9.12 -3.52 -11.82
N GLN A 30 8.78 -3.87 -10.60
CA GLN A 30 9.17 -3.16 -9.39
C GLN A 30 10.67 -3.16 -9.13
N ILE A 31 11.41 -4.16 -9.62
CA ILE A 31 12.86 -4.26 -9.50
C ILE A 31 13.62 -3.80 -10.76
N LEU A 32 12.90 -3.22 -11.73
CA LEU A 32 13.49 -2.67 -12.96
C LEU A 32 13.64 -1.15 -12.88
N ALA A 33 14.75 -0.65 -13.43
CA ALA A 33 14.91 0.77 -13.72
C ALA A 33 14.23 1.08 -15.07
N LEU A 34 13.01 1.60 -15.02
CA LEU A 34 12.24 1.94 -16.21
C LEU A 34 12.51 3.36 -16.70
N ASP A 35 12.92 4.23 -15.79
CA ASP A 35 13.23 5.64 -16.01
C ASP A 35 14.42 6.04 -15.12
N GLY A 36 15.60 6.14 -15.75
CA GLY A 36 16.85 6.47 -15.08
C GLY A 36 17.61 5.27 -14.50
N LYS A 37 18.38 5.49 -13.42
CA LYS A 37 19.28 4.49 -12.82
C LYS A 37 18.66 3.70 -11.69
N GLN A 38 17.65 4.26 -11.02
CA GLN A 38 17.00 3.65 -9.87
C GLN A 38 15.82 2.78 -10.30
N THR A 39 15.63 1.67 -9.63
CA THR A 39 14.46 0.81 -9.81
C THR A 39 13.21 1.43 -9.19
N MET A 40 12.03 0.94 -9.57
CA MET A 40 10.78 1.49 -9.06
C MET A 40 10.66 1.34 -7.54
N ILE A 41 11.11 0.22 -6.98
CA ILE A 41 11.08 0.00 -5.54
C ILE A 41 12.05 0.94 -4.80
N GLN A 42 13.23 1.22 -5.37
CA GLN A 42 14.17 2.21 -4.83
C GLN A 42 13.57 3.61 -4.83
N LYS A 43 12.96 4.05 -5.95
CA LYS A 43 12.24 5.33 -6.03
C LYS A 43 11.08 5.41 -5.03
N THR A 44 10.37 4.30 -4.81
CA THR A 44 9.28 4.25 -3.83
C THR A 44 9.79 4.44 -2.41
N MET A 45 10.87 3.76 -2.03
CA MET A 45 11.50 3.93 -0.73
C MET A 45 12.04 5.35 -0.53
N GLU A 46 12.81 5.87 -1.49
CA GLU A 46 13.40 7.22 -1.44
C GLU A 46 12.35 8.32 -1.25
N ARG A 47 11.23 8.20 -1.96
CA ARG A 47 10.08 9.12 -1.83
C ARG A 47 9.50 9.17 -0.43
N LEU A 48 9.52 8.03 0.29
CA LEU A 48 8.92 7.87 1.62
C LEU A 48 9.92 8.12 2.75
N LEU A 49 11.23 8.06 2.51
CA LEU A 49 12.29 8.26 3.51
C LEU A 49 12.13 9.53 4.36
N PRO A 50 11.68 10.70 3.83
CA PRO A 50 11.46 11.89 4.65
C PRO A 50 10.39 11.75 5.74
N LEU A 51 9.59 10.67 5.73
CA LEU A 51 8.52 10.41 6.70
C LEU A 51 8.90 9.37 7.77
N GLY A 52 10.05 8.71 7.63
CA GLY A 52 10.53 7.69 8.54
C GLY A 52 12.02 7.42 8.35
N THR A 53 12.51 6.34 8.91
CA THR A 53 13.88 5.86 8.72
C THR A 53 13.88 4.54 7.95
N GLU A 54 15.01 4.16 7.37
CA GLU A 54 15.14 2.91 6.63
C GLU A 54 14.74 1.67 7.44
N LYS A 55 14.92 1.74 8.76
CA LYS A 55 14.57 0.65 9.70
C LYS A 55 13.06 0.53 9.94
N ASP A 56 12.28 1.50 9.54
CA ASP A 56 10.82 1.48 9.68
C ASP A 56 10.13 0.81 8.48
N PHE A 57 10.86 0.61 7.37
CA PHE A 57 10.31 0.03 6.14
C PHE A 57 10.13 -1.48 6.23
N TRP A 58 9.01 -1.94 5.72
CA TRP A 58 8.71 -3.34 5.47
C TRP A 58 8.44 -3.56 3.98
N VAL A 59 8.76 -4.74 3.49
CA VAL A 59 8.46 -5.14 2.11
C VAL A 59 7.76 -6.48 2.12
N ILE A 60 6.60 -6.58 1.49
CA ILE A 60 5.92 -7.85 1.25
C ILE A 60 6.18 -8.24 -0.20
N THR A 61 6.75 -9.41 -0.40
CA THR A 61 7.16 -9.89 -1.72
C THR A 61 7.00 -11.39 -1.85
N ASN A 62 7.48 -11.98 -2.94
CA ASN A 62 7.50 -13.42 -3.17
C ASN A 62 8.95 -13.97 -3.18
N GLU A 63 9.07 -15.29 -3.15
CA GLU A 63 10.34 -15.99 -3.11
C GLU A 63 11.30 -15.60 -4.27
N PHE A 64 10.77 -15.35 -5.47
CA PHE A 64 11.58 -15.04 -6.65
C PHE A 64 12.25 -13.66 -6.60
N LEU A 65 11.67 -12.72 -5.86
CA LEU A 65 12.09 -11.33 -5.83
C LEU A 65 12.82 -10.94 -4.53
N ALA A 66 12.64 -11.70 -3.46
CA ALA A 66 13.15 -11.36 -2.13
C ALA A 66 14.65 -11.08 -2.11
N GLY A 67 15.46 -11.97 -2.72
CA GLY A 67 16.92 -11.78 -2.78
C GLY A 67 17.34 -10.55 -3.58
N GLU A 68 16.64 -10.24 -4.67
CA GLU A 68 16.90 -9.03 -5.47
C GLU A 68 16.50 -7.77 -4.72
N ILE A 69 15.34 -7.78 -4.08
CA ILE A 69 14.85 -6.65 -3.27
C ILE A 69 15.82 -6.37 -2.11
N GLN A 70 16.30 -7.40 -1.41
CA GLN A 70 17.28 -7.22 -0.34
C GLN A 70 18.61 -6.61 -0.84
N ARG A 71 19.04 -6.97 -2.06
CA ARG A 71 20.23 -6.36 -2.67
C ARG A 71 20.00 -4.90 -3.09
N GLN A 72 18.79 -4.56 -3.54
CA GLN A 72 18.45 -3.20 -3.95
C GLN A 72 18.16 -2.27 -2.77
N LEU A 73 17.71 -2.82 -1.65
CA LEU A 73 17.34 -2.11 -0.42
C LEU A 73 18.10 -2.68 0.79
N PRO A 74 19.46 -2.59 0.80
CA PRO A 74 20.29 -3.24 1.83
C PRO A 74 20.10 -2.66 3.24
N ALA A 75 19.57 -1.47 3.35
CA ALA A 75 19.32 -0.81 4.62
C ALA A 75 18.07 -1.33 5.35
N ILE A 76 17.15 -2.00 4.64
CA ILE A 76 15.99 -2.65 5.27
C ILE A 76 16.46 -3.94 5.97
N PRO A 77 16.16 -4.12 7.26
CA PRO A 77 16.50 -5.36 7.96
C PRO A 77 15.92 -6.60 7.25
N PRO A 78 16.70 -7.69 7.06
CA PRO A 78 16.24 -8.87 6.32
C PRO A 78 14.91 -9.45 6.83
N ARG A 79 14.66 -9.40 8.13
CA ARG A 79 13.40 -9.86 8.75
C ARG A 79 12.18 -9.03 8.36
N GLN A 80 12.37 -7.84 7.79
CA GLN A 80 11.31 -6.94 7.32
C GLN A 80 11.05 -7.09 5.81
N VAL A 81 11.82 -7.92 5.12
CA VAL A 81 11.51 -8.42 3.78
C VAL A 81 10.73 -9.72 3.92
N VAL A 82 9.41 -9.61 3.98
CA VAL A 82 8.50 -10.72 4.26
C VAL A 82 8.14 -11.41 2.95
N VAL A 83 8.34 -12.72 2.91
CA VAL A 83 8.10 -13.55 1.71
C VAL A 83 6.76 -14.26 1.84
N GLU A 84 5.84 -13.96 0.93
CA GLU A 84 4.60 -14.73 0.79
C GLU A 84 4.91 -16.06 0.07
N PRO A 85 4.45 -17.19 0.61
CA PRO A 85 4.68 -18.49 -0.04
C PRO A 85 3.89 -18.64 -1.33
N ASP A 86 2.74 -17.95 -1.44
CA ASP A 86 1.86 -17.98 -2.60
C ASP A 86 1.13 -16.63 -2.74
N ALA A 87 0.85 -16.22 -3.98
CA ALA A 87 0.15 -14.98 -4.27
C ALA A 87 -1.36 -15.14 -4.05
N ARG A 88 -1.88 -14.64 -2.95
CA ARG A 88 -3.29 -14.74 -2.53
C ARG A 88 -4.04 -13.40 -2.55
N ASN A 89 -3.78 -12.56 -3.55
CA ASN A 89 -4.28 -11.18 -3.62
C ASN A 89 -3.70 -10.26 -2.54
N THR A 90 -4.27 -9.07 -2.41
CA THR A 90 -3.68 -8.00 -1.58
C THR A 90 -4.04 -8.13 -0.10
N ALA A 91 -5.24 -8.63 0.23
CA ALA A 91 -5.73 -8.62 1.61
C ALA A 91 -4.91 -9.50 2.57
N PRO A 92 -4.49 -10.75 2.22
CA PRO A 92 -3.58 -11.53 3.06
C PRO A 92 -2.21 -10.89 3.25
N ALA A 93 -1.64 -10.28 2.20
CA ALA A 93 -0.37 -9.56 2.27
C ALA A 93 -0.44 -8.38 3.27
N ILE A 94 -1.49 -7.57 3.16
CA ILE A 94 -1.79 -6.48 4.08
C ILE A 94 -2.00 -7.00 5.49
N GLY A 95 -2.76 -8.09 5.63
CA GLY A 95 -3.03 -8.71 6.93
C GLY A 95 -1.77 -9.21 7.61
N LEU A 96 -0.89 -9.88 6.87
CA LEU A 96 0.39 -10.36 7.40
C LEU A 96 1.21 -9.21 7.98
N ALA A 97 1.41 -8.12 7.22
CA ALA A 97 2.10 -6.94 7.72
C ALA A 97 1.38 -6.32 8.94
N GLY A 98 0.06 -6.25 8.90
CA GLY A 98 -0.76 -5.71 9.97
C GLY A 98 -0.59 -6.46 11.30
N PHE A 99 -0.69 -7.79 11.30
CA PHE A 99 -0.54 -8.60 12.50
C PHE A 99 0.90 -8.63 13.02
N LEU A 100 1.91 -8.62 12.14
CA LEU A 100 3.31 -8.51 12.53
C LEU A 100 3.58 -7.17 13.24
N LEU A 101 3.07 -6.07 12.69
CA LEU A 101 3.23 -4.73 13.27
C LEU A 101 2.37 -4.52 14.51
N GLU A 102 1.16 -5.06 14.59
CA GLU A 102 0.35 -5.00 15.82
C GLU A 102 1.09 -5.64 16.99
N ARG A 103 1.78 -6.75 16.77
CA ARG A 103 2.55 -7.45 17.80
C ARG A 103 3.77 -6.65 18.28
N THR A 104 4.48 -6.00 17.37
CA THR A 104 5.77 -5.32 17.67
C THR A 104 5.62 -3.84 17.98
N ALA A 105 4.60 -3.19 17.40
CA ALA A 105 4.33 -1.76 17.50
C ALA A 105 2.82 -1.46 17.42
N PRO A 106 2.01 -1.85 18.43
CA PRO A 106 0.54 -1.83 18.35
C PRO A 106 -0.06 -0.43 18.14
N ASP A 107 0.63 0.62 18.55
CA ASP A 107 0.19 2.01 18.40
C ASP A 107 0.73 2.68 17.13
N SER A 108 1.30 1.90 16.22
CA SER A 108 1.88 2.40 14.97
C SER A 108 0.82 2.76 13.93
N ILE A 109 1.21 3.66 13.04
CA ILE A 109 0.49 3.92 11.80
C ILE A 109 1.18 3.16 10.66
N ILE A 110 0.40 2.43 9.89
CA ILE A 110 0.86 1.64 8.75
C ILE A 110 0.42 2.34 7.48
N GLY A 111 1.34 2.54 6.53
CA GLY A 111 1.02 2.96 5.17
C GLY A 111 1.36 1.84 4.19
N MET A 112 0.41 1.44 3.35
CA MET A 112 0.61 0.45 2.30
C MET A 112 0.87 1.13 0.96
N PHE A 113 1.96 0.75 0.28
CA PHE A 113 2.40 1.38 -0.96
C PHE A 113 2.69 0.34 -2.04
N PRO A 114 2.03 0.41 -3.21
CA PRO A 114 2.48 -0.34 -4.37
C PRO A 114 3.90 0.07 -4.78
N ALA A 115 4.76 -0.91 -5.07
CA ALA A 115 6.16 -0.68 -5.44
C ALA A 115 6.36 -0.08 -6.83
N ASP A 116 5.29 0.12 -7.59
CA ASP A 116 5.34 0.36 -9.04
C ASP A 116 4.67 1.68 -9.49
N HIS A 117 4.47 2.60 -8.56
CA HIS A 117 3.91 3.92 -8.86
C HIS A 117 4.98 4.92 -9.30
N VAL A 118 4.65 5.68 -10.35
CA VAL A 118 5.39 6.89 -10.75
C VAL A 118 4.62 8.09 -10.22
N ILE A 119 5.27 8.91 -9.40
CA ILE A 119 4.69 10.11 -8.79
C ILE A 119 5.56 11.30 -9.16
N ALA A 120 5.01 12.21 -9.96
CA ALA A 120 5.77 13.35 -10.49
C ALA A 120 5.97 14.45 -9.43
N ASP A 121 4.92 14.77 -8.66
CA ASP A 121 5.01 15.76 -7.57
C ASP A 121 5.13 15.07 -6.21
N GLU A 122 6.35 14.72 -5.87
CA GLU A 122 6.64 14.05 -4.59
C GLU A 122 6.42 14.96 -3.37
N LYS A 123 6.58 16.28 -3.51
CA LYS A 123 6.34 17.23 -2.41
C LYS A 123 4.85 17.25 -2.05
N LYS A 124 3.98 17.38 -3.06
CA LYS A 124 2.53 17.33 -2.86
C LYS A 124 2.11 15.97 -2.31
N PHE A 125 2.64 14.89 -2.87
CA PHE A 125 2.37 13.54 -2.39
C PHE A 125 2.70 13.38 -0.91
N ARG A 126 3.90 13.77 -0.47
CA ARG A 126 4.30 13.67 0.95
C ARG A 126 3.42 14.52 1.87
N LYS A 127 3.00 15.71 1.43
CA LYS A 127 2.07 16.56 2.20
C LYS A 127 0.72 15.87 2.40
N VAL A 128 0.15 15.29 1.34
CA VAL A 128 -1.13 14.56 1.42
C VAL A 128 -0.97 13.30 2.29
N LEU A 129 0.12 12.55 2.12
CA LEU A 129 0.41 11.36 2.91
C LEU A 129 0.59 11.70 4.41
N GLN A 130 1.28 12.78 4.74
CA GLN A 130 1.43 13.21 6.13
C GLN A 130 0.06 13.53 6.75
N ARG A 131 -0.83 14.17 5.99
CA ARG A 131 -2.20 14.41 6.45
C ARG A 131 -2.98 13.09 6.65
N ALA A 132 -2.81 12.11 5.76
CA ALA A 132 -3.42 10.79 5.90
C ALA A 132 -2.92 10.07 7.17
N ILE A 133 -1.61 10.15 7.48
CA ILE A 133 -1.01 9.61 8.72
C ILE A 133 -1.63 10.27 9.96
N GLU A 134 -1.77 11.59 9.97
CA GLU A 134 -2.39 12.32 11.08
C GLU A 134 -3.84 11.88 11.31
N ILE A 135 -4.63 11.73 10.25
CA ILE A 135 -6.04 11.31 10.33
C ILE A 135 -6.14 9.88 10.85
N ALA A 136 -5.36 8.96 10.28
CA ALA A 136 -5.33 7.56 10.71
C ALA A 136 -4.88 7.39 12.17
N GLY A 137 -4.10 8.34 12.70
CA GLY A 137 -3.61 8.33 14.08
C GLY A 137 -4.59 8.92 15.11
N ARG A 138 -5.60 9.66 14.68
CA ARG A 138 -6.55 10.32 15.61
C ARG A 138 -7.70 9.41 16.03
N GLU A 139 -8.22 8.64 15.09
CA GLU A 139 -9.42 7.82 15.24
C GLU A 139 -9.27 6.52 14.46
N ASP A 140 -10.25 5.62 14.61
CA ASP A 140 -10.35 4.35 13.91
C ASP A 140 -10.71 4.53 12.42
N HIS A 141 -9.86 5.23 11.68
CA HIS A 141 -10.06 5.49 10.26
C HIS A 141 -9.19 4.63 9.37
N ILE A 142 -9.77 4.14 8.29
CA ILE A 142 -9.06 3.62 7.13
C ILE A 142 -9.02 4.76 6.11
N VAL A 143 -7.84 5.30 5.85
CA VAL A 143 -7.66 6.36 4.87
C VAL A 143 -7.18 5.76 3.56
N VAL A 144 -7.85 6.08 2.46
CA VAL A 144 -7.46 5.69 1.10
C VAL A 144 -7.10 6.93 0.29
N MET A 145 -6.02 6.87 -0.47
CA MET A 145 -5.61 7.98 -1.32
C MET A 145 -6.22 7.82 -2.72
N GLY A 146 -6.98 8.84 -3.14
CA GLY A 146 -7.58 8.93 -4.46
C GLY A 146 -6.76 9.77 -5.42
N VAL A 147 -6.81 9.44 -6.72
CA VAL A 147 -6.22 10.22 -7.82
C VAL A 147 -7.33 10.73 -8.71
N GLN A 148 -7.31 12.04 -9.03
CA GLN A 148 -8.31 12.64 -9.93
C GLN A 148 -8.27 11.93 -11.29
N PRO A 149 -9.39 11.37 -11.78
CA PRO A 149 -9.42 10.73 -13.08
C PRO A 149 -9.20 11.73 -14.22
N ALA A 150 -8.28 11.40 -15.12
CA ALA A 150 -8.05 12.19 -16.34
C ALA A 150 -8.77 11.59 -17.58
N ARG A 151 -9.29 10.37 -17.45
CA ARG A 151 -10.01 9.63 -18.52
C ARG A 151 -10.86 8.52 -17.90
N ALA A 152 -11.71 7.91 -18.71
CA ALA A 152 -12.43 6.69 -18.35
C ALA A 152 -11.48 5.49 -18.45
N GLU A 153 -11.05 4.95 -17.28
CA GLU A 153 -10.11 3.83 -17.20
C GLU A 153 -10.81 2.61 -16.59
N THR A 154 -10.86 1.51 -17.32
CA THR A 154 -11.55 0.28 -16.87
C THR A 154 -10.66 -0.66 -16.06
N GLY A 155 -9.35 -0.41 -16.03
CA GLY A 155 -8.37 -1.22 -15.30
C GLY A 155 -8.18 -0.82 -13.84
N TYR A 156 -8.85 0.25 -13.37
CA TYR A 156 -8.70 0.80 -12.02
C TYR A 156 -9.98 0.66 -11.20
N GLY A 157 -9.82 0.61 -9.88
CA GLY A 157 -10.91 0.84 -8.94
C GLY A 157 -11.25 2.32 -8.84
N TYR A 158 -12.53 2.63 -8.61
CA TYR A 158 -13.05 3.98 -8.41
C TYR A 158 -13.62 4.14 -7.01
N ILE A 159 -13.36 5.29 -6.41
CA ILE A 159 -13.84 5.69 -5.10
C ILE A 159 -14.84 6.82 -5.29
N GLU A 160 -16.11 6.60 -4.96
CA GLU A 160 -17.12 7.65 -4.90
C GLU A 160 -17.00 8.39 -3.57
N THR A 161 -16.82 9.72 -3.64
CA THR A 161 -16.79 10.56 -2.44
C THR A 161 -18.19 10.85 -1.95
N GLY A 162 -18.36 10.82 -0.64
CA GLY A 162 -19.54 11.30 0.08
C GLY A 162 -19.29 12.70 0.65
N ASP A 163 -19.71 12.92 1.89
CA ASP A 163 -19.62 14.22 2.56
C ASP A 163 -18.17 14.71 2.66
N LYS A 164 -17.97 15.98 2.35
CA LYS A 164 -16.71 16.66 2.54
C LYS A 164 -16.49 16.90 4.04
N MET A 165 -15.40 16.38 4.57
CA MET A 165 -15.02 16.56 5.97
C MET A 165 -14.11 17.78 6.15
N GLU A 166 -13.09 17.90 5.29
CA GLU A 166 -12.13 19.02 5.27
C GLU A 166 -11.67 19.27 3.82
N THR A 167 -10.74 20.20 3.62
CA THR A 167 -10.12 20.41 2.30
C THR A 167 -9.42 19.14 1.83
N GLU A 168 -9.79 18.66 0.64
CA GLU A 168 -9.27 17.41 0.02
C GLU A 168 -9.50 16.14 0.88
N LEU A 169 -10.42 16.17 1.86
CA LEU A 169 -10.80 15.04 2.69
C LEU A 169 -12.31 14.79 2.59
N PHE A 170 -12.70 13.58 2.24
CA PHE A 170 -14.09 13.17 2.04
C PHE A 170 -14.36 11.82 2.70
N ARG A 171 -15.59 11.57 3.12
CA ARG A 171 -16.02 10.23 3.42
C ARG A 171 -16.07 9.40 2.13
N VAL A 172 -15.68 8.13 2.21
CA VAL A 172 -15.91 7.19 1.10
C VAL A 172 -17.37 6.77 1.14
N LYS A 173 -18.09 6.97 0.03
CA LYS A 173 -19.48 6.54 -0.11
C LYS A 173 -19.53 5.13 -0.70
N ARG A 174 -18.72 4.84 -1.71
CA ARG A 174 -18.70 3.56 -2.39
C ARG A 174 -17.37 3.32 -3.08
N PHE A 175 -17.00 2.06 -3.16
CA PHE A 175 -15.88 1.57 -3.96
C PHE A 175 -16.42 0.72 -5.13
N THR A 176 -15.90 0.93 -6.33
CA THR A 176 -16.25 0.13 -7.52
C THR A 176 -14.98 -0.34 -8.20
N GLU A 177 -14.74 -1.64 -8.20
CA GLU A 177 -13.57 -2.25 -8.82
C GLU A 177 -13.81 -2.46 -10.31
N LYS A 178 -12.90 -1.94 -11.13
CA LYS A 178 -12.81 -2.17 -12.58
C LYS A 178 -14.15 -2.11 -13.30
N PRO A 179 -14.82 -0.95 -13.36
CA PRO A 179 -16.10 -0.79 -14.03
C PRO A 179 -15.97 -1.06 -15.53
N ASN A 180 -17.10 -1.29 -16.21
CA ASN A 180 -17.14 -1.28 -17.66
C ASN A 180 -16.94 0.16 -18.21
N GLN A 181 -16.73 0.30 -19.51
CA GLN A 181 -16.42 1.57 -20.17
C GLN A 181 -17.50 2.64 -19.91
N GLN A 182 -18.75 2.30 -20.09
CA GLN A 182 -19.87 3.22 -19.88
C GLN A 182 -19.89 3.77 -18.45
N ARG A 183 -19.76 2.91 -17.44
CA ARG A 183 -19.74 3.35 -16.04
C ARG A 183 -18.50 4.18 -15.71
N ALA A 184 -17.35 3.86 -16.31
CA ALA A 184 -16.15 4.66 -16.13
C ALA A 184 -16.31 6.08 -16.68
N GLU A 185 -16.98 6.25 -17.83
CA GLU A 185 -17.33 7.55 -18.42
C GLU A 185 -18.32 8.33 -17.54
N GLU A 186 -19.35 7.66 -17.03
CA GLU A 186 -20.28 8.25 -16.07
C GLU A 186 -19.55 8.76 -14.81
N PHE A 187 -18.61 7.99 -14.27
CA PHE A 187 -17.85 8.36 -13.07
C PHE A 187 -16.94 9.59 -13.30
N VAL A 188 -16.29 9.67 -14.47
CA VAL A 188 -15.47 10.84 -14.82
C VAL A 188 -16.35 12.08 -14.99
N THR A 189 -17.52 11.93 -15.62
CA THR A 189 -18.47 13.03 -15.87
C THR A 189 -19.08 13.53 -14.55
N ALA A 190 -19.38 12.64 -13.61
CA ALA A 190 -19.96 13.00 -12.31
C ALA A 190 -19.02 13.83 -11.45
N GLY A 191 -17.68 13.74 -11.63
CA GLY A 191 -16.69 14.61 -10.99
C GLY A 191 -16.45 14.35 -9.51
N ASN A 192 -17.19 13.44 -8.87
CA ASN A 192 -17.04 13.04 -7.46
C ASN A 192 -16.44 11.66 -7.29
N TYR A 193 -15.77 11.13 -8.32
CA TYR A 193 -15.05 9.87 -8.31
C TYR A 193 -13.55 10.09 -8.43
N TYR A 194 -12.79 9.26 -7.73
CA TYR A 194 -11.34 9.21 -7.79
C TYR A 194 -10.89 7.80 -8.13
N TRP A 195 -9.79 7.65 -8.85
CA TRP A 195 -9.15 6.34 -8.99
C TRP A 195 -8.56 5.91 -7.66
N ASN A 196 -8.76 4.65 -7.29
CA ASN A 196 -8.05 4.06 -6.18
C ASN A 196 -6.56 3.93 -6.51
N SER A 197 -5.71 4.66 -5.79
CA SER A 197 -4.27 4.56 -5.96
C SER A 197 -3.68 3.26 -5.41
N GLY A 198 -4.42 2.48 -4.62
CA GLY A 198 -3.90 1.34 -3.88
C GLY A 198 -3.01 1.74 -2.69
N ILE A 199 -2.99 3.02 -2.31
CA ILE A 199 -2.31 3.51 -1.12
C ILE A 199 -3.33 3.66 0.00
N PHE A 200 -3.08 2.98 1.12
CA PHE A 200 -3.92 2.98 2.29
C PHE A 200 -3.11 3.33 3.53
N VAL A 201 -3.74 4.03 4.47
CA VAL A 201 -3.13 4.39 5.76
C VAL A 201 -4.12 4.13 6.88
N TRP A 202 -3.68 3.48 7.95
CA TRP A 202 -4.47 3.12 9.13
C TRP A 202 -3.58 2.88 10.34
N SER A 203 -4.16 2.83 11.54
CA SER A 203 -3.43 2.29 12.69
C SER A 203 -3.33 0.76 12.60
N ALA A 204 -2.29 0.16 13.19
CA ALA A 204 -2.16 -1.30 13.26
C ALA A 204 -3.42 -1.93 13.86
N ARG A 205 -3.95 -1.36 14.94
CA ARG A 205 -5.17 -1.83 15.61
C ARG A 205 -6.42 -1.73 14.74
N THR A 206 -6.58 -0.61 14.02
CA THR A 206 -7.73 -0.44 13.10
C THR A 206 -7.72 -1.48 12.01
N LEU A 207 -6.56 -1.72 11.41
CA LEU A 207 -6.40 -2.73 10.36
C LEU A 207 -6.74 -4.13 10.87
N THR A 208 -6.10 -4.57 11.96
CA THR A 208 -6.27 -5.94 12.46
C THR A 208 -7.67 -6.19 13.00
N ARG A 209 -8.31 -5.18 13.62
CA ARG A 209 -9.72 -5.26 14.01
C ARG A 209 -10.63 -5.45 12.80
N ALA A 210 -10.45 -4.65 11.74
CA ALA A 210 -11.23 -4.79 10.51
C ALA A 210 -11.04 -6.17 9.85
N LEU A 211 -9.81 -6.71 9.88
CA LEU A 211 -9.53 -8.05 9.36
C LEU A 211 -10.19 -9.15 10.21
N ARG A 212 -10.17 -9.05 11.53
CA ARG A 212 -10.89 -9.97 12.42
C ARG A 212 -12.39 -9.99 12.16
N GLU A 213 -12.97 -8.82 11.89
CA GLU A 213 -14.39 -8.67 11.62
C GLU A 213 -14.79 -9.17 10.23
N HIS A 214 -14.02 -8.84 9.20
CA HIS A 214 -14.42 -9.04 7.80
C HIS A 214 -13.70 -10.17 7.07
N LEU A 215 -12.61 -10.73 7.64
CA LEU A 215 -11.82 -11.83 7.10
C LEU A 215 -11.61 -12.94 8.14
N SER A 216 -12.67 -13.30 8.85
CA SER A 216 -12.66 -14.24 9.97
C SER A 216 -12.07 -15.61 9.61
N GLU A 217 -12.21 -16.08 8.38
CA GLU A 217 -11.65 -17.36 7.93
C GLU A 217 -10.12 -17.32 7.77
N THR A 218 -9.56 -16.18 7.37
CA THR A 218 -8.11 -16.03 7.10
C THR A 218 -7.35 -15.54 8.33
N THR A 219 -7.99 -14.74 9.16
CA THR A 219 -7.37 -14.08 10.33
C THR A 219 -6.67 -15.04 11.30
N PRO A 220 -7.22 -16.20 11.70
CA PRO A 220 -6.54 -17.12 12.61
C PRO A 220 -5.18 -17.61 12.09
N TYR A 221 -5.04 -17.80 10.79
CA TYR A 221 -3.76 -18.21 10.19
C TYR A 221 -2.75 -17.07 10.23
N LEU A 222 -3.17 -15.83 9.95
CA LEU A 222 -2.31 -14.66 10.01
C LEU A 222 -1.82 -14.39 11.44
N GLU A 223 -2.67 -14.58 12.43
CA GLU A 223 -2.32 -14.48 13.86
C GLU A 223 -1.31 -15.56 14.27
N GLN A 224 -1.49 -16.80 13.83
CA GLN A 224 -0.54 -17.89 14.07
C GLN A 224 0.82 -17.59 13.45
N ILE A 225 0.86 -17.12 12.19
CA ILE A 225 2.10 -16.72 11.53
C ILE A 225 2.78 -15.59 12.31
N ALA A 226 2.03 -14.56 12.70
CA ALA A 226 2.59 -13.45 13.47
C ALA A 226 3.10 -13.90 14.86
N ALA A 227 2.43 -14.85 15.51
CA ALA A 227 2.87 -15.41 16.79
C ALA A 227 4.20 -16.19 16.66
N ALA A 228 4.38 -16.92 15.57
CA ALA A 228 5.59 -17.70 15.29
C ALA A 228 6.75 -16.87 14.68
N TRP A 229 6.51 -15.60 14.33
CA TRP A 229 7.50 -14.76 13.65
C TRP A 229 8.68 -14.39 14.55
N GLY A 230 9.89 -14.81 14.15
CA GLY A 230 11.12 -14.50 14.89
C GLY A 230 11.37 -15.36 16.12
N THR A 231 10.65 -16.50 16.25
CA THR A 231 10.94 -17.55 17.26
C THR A 231 11.95 -18.55 16.74
#